data_b15b8e2701fb497ff50383f237fc6a15
#
_entry.id   b15b8e2701fb497ff50383f237fc6a15
#
_cell.length_a   1.000
_cell.length_b   1.000
_cell.length_c   1.000
_cell.angle_alpha   90.00
_cell.angle_beta   90.00
_cell.angle_gamma   90.00
#
_symmetry.space_group_name_H-M   'P 1'
#
loop_
_entity.id
_entity.type
_entity.pdbx_description
1 polymer ?
#
loop_
_entity_poly.entity_id
_entity_poly.type
_entity_poly.pdbx_seq_one_letter_code
_entity_poly.pdbx_strand_id
1 'polypeptide(L)' 'MGIAIQNCRDASQIHPSQIRVGDIIGTTRPIGLRYVVKLISGPQTTPRQWTFFSRDDNGLQRTSTFGEDDLVRRYAKAS' A
#
# COMPACT_ATOMS: atom_id res chain seq x y z
N MET A 1 2.14 -11.50 22.34
CA MET A 1 3.27 -11.33 21.44
C MET A 1 3.02 -10.18 20.50
N GLY A 2 3.97 -9.30 20.40
CA GLY A 2 3.85 -8.20 19.44
C GLY A 2 3.94 -8.71 18.01
N ILE A 3 3.29 -8.00 17.12
CA ILE A 3 3.43 -8.26 15.71
C ILE A 3 4.78 -7.74 15.27
N ALA A 4 5.57 -8.60 14.67
CA ALA A 4 6.83 -8.17 14.11
C ALA A 4 6.55 -7.20 12.98
N ILE A 5 7.12 -6.01 13.06
CA ILE A 5 7.02 -5.06 11.99
C ILE A 5 7.96 -5.52 10.89
N GLN A 6 7.39 -5.81 9.74
CA GLN A 6 8.20 -6.19 8.60
C GLN A 6 9.02 -5.01 8.13
N ASN A 7 10.29 -5.23 7.89
CA ASN A 7 11.11 -4.22 7.23
C ASN A 7 10.84 -4.28 5.72
N CYS A 8 11.45 -3.37 4.98
CA CYS A 8 11.17 -3.28 3.54
C CYS A 8 11.61 -4.53 2.77
N ARG A 9 12.54 -5.32 3.32
CA ARG A 9 12.98 -6.55 2.68
C ARG A 9 11.96 -7.66 2.84
N ASP A 10 11.26 -7.66 3.97
CA ASP A 10 10.31 -8.71 4.30
C ASP A 10 8.89 -8.40 3.81
N ALA A 11 8.65 -7.16 3.43
CA ALA A 11 7.34 -6.77 2.97
C ALA A 11 7.01 -7.44 1.64
N SER A 12 5.81 -7.97 1.54
CA SER A 12 5.35 -8.62 0.32
C SER A 12 5.13 -7.63 -0.79
N GLN A 13 5.56 -7.98 -1.98
CA GLN A 13 5.24 -7.22 -3.19
C GLN A 13 4.08 -7.92 -3.88
N ILE A 14 2.95 -7.25 -3.93
CA ILE A 14 1.73 -7.86 -4.45
C ILE A 14 1.10 -6.98 -5.51
N HIS A 15 0.26 -7.60 -6.33
CA HIS A 15 -0.46 -6.88 -7.37
C HIS A 15 -1.42 -5.86 -6.73
N PRO A 16 -1.59 -4.67 -7.34
CA PRO A 16 -2.48 -3.66 -6.78
C PRO A 16 -3.90 -4.14 -6.51
N SER A 17 -4.40 -5.07 -7.32
CA SER A 17 -5.76 -5.60 -7.14
C SER A 17 -5.95 -6.36 -5.83
N GLN A 18 -4.87 -6.73 -5.16
CA GLN A 18 -4.92 -7.48 -3.90
C GLN A 18 -4.85 -6.58 -2.67
N ILE A 19 -4.63 -5.31 -2.86
CA ILE A 19 -4.61 -4.35 -1.75
C ILE A 19 -6.04 -4.09 -1.31
N ARG A 20 -6.23 -4.03 0.01
CA ARG A 20 -7.53 -3.76 0.60
C ARG A 20 -7.45 -2.59 1.57
N VAL A 21 -8.59 -1.97 1.81
CA VAL A 21 -8.69 -0.92 2.82
C VAL A 21 -8.23 -1.48 4.16
N GLY A 22 -7.35 -0.75 4.83
CA GLY A 22 -6.76 -1.17 6.09
C GLY A 22 -5.37 -1.78 5.95
N ASP A 23 -4.98 -2.18 4.74
CA ASP A 23 -3.62 -2.65 4.51
C ASP A 23 -2.63 -1.50 4.70
N ILE A 24 -1.43 -1.85 5.15
CA ILE A 24 -0.36 -0.89 5.31
C ILE A 24 0.60 -1.05 4.15
N ILE A 25 0.71 -0.02 3.35
CA ILE A 25 1.61 0.01 2.20
C ILE A 25 2.67 1.08 2.41
N GLY A 26 3.71 1.04 1.62
CA GLY A 26 4.76 2.04 1.77
C GLY A 26 5.83 1.93 0.71
N THR A 27 6.88 2.71 0.96
CA THR A 27 8.02 2.77 0.05
C THR A 27 8.97 1.61 0.30
N THR A 28 9.90 1.44 -0.63
CA THR A 28 10.92 0.40 -0.52
C THR A 28 12.13 0.82 0.31
N ARG A 29 12.17 2.07 0.74
CA ARG A 29 13.30 2.56 1.54
C ARG A 29 13.24 1.98 2.95
N PRO A 30 14.39 1.64 3.55
CA PRO A 30 14.40 1.10 4.92
C PRO A 30 13.73 2.01 5.94
N ILE A 31 13.85 3.32 5.76
CA ILE A 31 13.20 4.30 6.62
C ILE A 31 12.00 4.92 5.93
N GLY A 32 11.47 4.24 4.93
CA GLY A 32 10.36 4.75 4.17
C GLY A 32 9.10 4.85 5.00
N LEU A 33 8.23 5.77 4.59
CA LEU A 33 6.97 5.98 5.28
C LEU A 33 6.01 4.85 4.98
N ARG A 34 5.15 4.59 5.95
CA ARG A 34 4.10 3.58 5.84
C ARG A 34 2.76 4.27 5.94
N TYR A 35 1.81 3.78 5.15
CA TYR A 35 0.52 4.42 5.01
C TYR A 35 -0.58 3.36 5.14
N VAL A 36 -1.64 3.71 5.87
CA VAL A 36 -2.82 2.86 5.95
C VAL A 36 -3.76 3.25 4.81
N VAL A 37 -4.14 2.27 4.01
CA VAL A 37 -5.05 2.51 2.89
C VAL A 37 -6.44 2.78 3.43
N LYS A 38 -7.00 3.92 3.07
CA LYS A 38 -8.33 4.35 3.53
C LYS A 38 -9.40 4.21 2.46
N LEU A 39 -9.02 4.35 1.20
CA LEU A 39 -9.95 4.27 0.08
C LEU A 39 -9.21 3.77 -1.13
N ILE A 40 -9.87 2.96 -1.93
CA ILE A 40 -9.32 2.44 -3.17
C ILE A 40 -10.25 2.85 -4.30
N SER A 41 -9.68 3.51 -5.30
CA SER A 41 -10.39 3.86 -6.53
C SER A 41 -9.84 3.02 -7.67
N GLY A 42 -10.71 2.34 -8.37
CA GLY A 42 -10.32 1.52 -9.49
C GLY A 42 -10.81 0.09 -9.37
N PRO A 43 -10.43 -0.76 -10.32
CA PRO A 43 -9.52 -0.43 -11.42
C PRO A 43 -10.14 0.47 -12.46
N GLN A 44 -9.34 1.39 -12.96
CA GLN A 44 -9.68 2.16 -14.14
C GLN A 44 -9.29 1.35 -15.36
N THR A 45 -10.00 1.54 -16.46
CA THR A 45 -9.92 0.57 -17.55
C THR A 45 -8.90 0.89 -18.63
N THR A 46 -8.50 2.15 -18.79
CA THR A 46 -7.63 2.49 -19.92
C THR A 46 -6.68 3.61 -19.55
N PRO A 47 -5.45 3.32 -19.17
CA PRO A 47 -4.91 2.01 -18.82
C PRO A 47 -5.48 1.49 -17.51
N ARG A 48 -5.36 0.18 -17.28
CA ARG A 48 -5.85 -0.40 -16.03
C ARG A 48 -4.93 0.01 -14.89
N GLN A 49 -5.50 0.65 -13.88
CA GLN A 49 -4.72 1.14 -12.75
C GLN A 49 -5.60 1.34 -11.53
N TRP A 50 -4.94 1.35 -10.37
CA TRP A 50 -5.58 1.50 -9.08
C TRP A 50 -5.00 2.71 -8.37
N THR A 51 -5.87 3.50 -7.73
CA THR A 51 -5.44 4.64 -6.93
C THR A 51 -5.77 4.37 -5.47
N PHE A 52 -4.77 4.51 -4.62
CA PHE A 52 -4.93 4.30 -3.19
C PHE A 52 -4.83 5.64 -2.47
N PHE A 53 -5.84 5.94 -1.67
CA PHE A 53 -5.86 7.10 -0.79
C PHE A 53 -5.51 6.61 0.60
N SER A 54 -4.39 7.07 1.13
CA SER A 54 -3.81 6.53 2.34
C SER A 54 -3.45 7.65 3.32
N ARG A 55 -3.22 7.27 4.58
CA ARG A 55 -2.76 8.23 5.61
C ARG A 55 -1.61 7.62 6.38
N ASP A 56 -0.65 8.46 6.73
CA ASP A 56 0.45 8.06 7.60
C ASP A 56 0.05 8.24 9.08
N ASP A 57 1.00 7.97 9.98
CA ASP A 57 0.75 8.07 11.42
C ASP A 57 0.42 9.49 11.87
N ASN A 58 0.81 10.47 11.11
CA ASN A 58 0.54 11.88 11.41
C ASN A 58 -0.77 12.37 10.80
N GLY A 59 -1.50 11.48 10.14
CA GLY A 59 -2.74 11.83 9.49
C GLY A 59 -2.57 12.50 8.14
N LEU A 60 -1.35 12.55 7.64
CA LEU A 60 -1.07 13.16 6.35
C LEU A 60 -1.55 12.25 5.23
N GLN A 61 -2.34 12.82 4.33
CA GLN A 61 -2.88 12.06 3.21
C GLN A 61 -1.85 11.86 2.12
N ARG A 62 -1.93 10.70 1.48
CA ARG A 62 -1.11 10.40 0.33
C ARG A 62 -1.93 9.66 -0.71
N THR A 63 -1.76 10.06 -1.96
CA THR A 63 -2.40 9.42 -3.09
C THR A 63 -1.34 8.73 -3.93
N SER A 64 -1.55 7.46 -4.23
CA SER A 64 -0.62 6.67 -5.03
C SER A 64 -1.38 5.92 -6.10
N THR A 65 -0.83 5.89 -7.30
CA THR A 65 -1.43 5.18 -8.42
C THR A 65 -0.48 4.12 -8.93
N PHE A 66 -1.00 2.91 -9.12
CA PHE A 66 -0.24 1.77 -9.61
C PHE A 66 -0.93 1.17 -10.84
N GLY A 67 -0.14 0.85 -11.84
CA GLY A 67 -0.63 0.19 -13.03
C GLY A 67 -0.69 -1.33 -12.88
N GLU A 68 -1.18 -1.98 -13.92
CA GLU A 68 -1.34 -3.44 -13.92
C GLU A 68 -0.01 -4.18 -13.77
N ASP A 69 1.08 -3.58 -14.26
CA ASP A 69 2.39 -4.21 -14.19
C ASP A 69 3.19 -3.80 -12.96
N ASP A 70 2.62 -2.95 -12.12
CA ASP A 70 3.30 -2.48 -10.92
C ASP A 70 3.02 -3.43 -9.76
N LEU A 71 3.93 -3.43 -8.80
CA LEU A 71 3.74 -4.15 -7.55
C LEU A 71 3.72 -3.16 -6.40
N VAL A 72 2.85 -3.43 -5.45
CA VAL A 72 2.71 -2.61 -4.25
C VAL A 72 3.37 -3.34 -3.10
N ARG A 73 4.18 -2.62 -2.34
CA ARG A 73 4.81 -3.20 -1.16
C ARG A 73 3.85 -3.08 0.02
N ARG A 74 3.42 -4.23 0.52
CA ARG A 74 2.51 -4.29 1.65
C ARG A 74 3.26 -4.74 2.90
N TYR A 75 3.25 -3.89 3.92
CA TYR A 75 3.93 -4.16 5.19
C TYR A 75 3.06 -4.92 6.16
N ALA A 76 1.76 -4.72 6.08
CA ALA A 76 0.84 -5.44 6.94
C ALA A 76 -0.51 -5.57 6.24
N LYS A 77 -1.16 -6.67 6.51
CA LYS A 77 -2.46 -7.00 5.93
C LYS A 77 -3.55 -6.51 6.89
N ALA A 78 -4.66 -6.04 6.32
CA ALA A 78 -5.82 -5.68 7.12
C ALA A 78 -6.32 -6.90 7.89
N SER A 79 -6.68 -6.67 9.15
CA SER A 79 -7.23 -7.75 9.97
C SER A 79 -8.72 -7.90 9.78
#